data_c07b80bbf1fcc26aa0156dbebc4f5460
#
_entry.id   c07b80bbf1fcc26aa0156dbebc4f5460
#
_cell.length_a   1.000
_cell.length_b   1.000
_cell.length_c   1.000
_cell.angle_alpha   90.00
_cell.angle_beta   90.00
_cell.angle_gamma   90.00
#
_symmetry.space_group_name_H-M   'P 1'
#
loop_
_entity.id
_entity.type
_entity.pdbx_description
1 polymer ?
#
loop_
_entity_poly.entity_id
_entity_poly.type
_entity_poly.pdbx_seq_one_letter_code
_entity_poly.pdbx_strand_id
1 'polypeptide(L)'
;MVYAIQDIALPVIILDLIGIFLILFKERYDPRSFILWLMILIFLPVFGFLAYLMWGCTLFEKHRFNRKYLSDRELLGPVTAEGSLIPVCEAGTDIISEGNAAFLVTSDIEDHAIQDIRGAERSIDLECGVLSRGRISSELADAANRGVRVRILTGTYGFGRTAGVRDVVSAGGRSIPFDSTLHAAFSVKNRARLGRRFMVIDDSVSYMDSGIRLEGPVSSRLGYRFEADWTYSSGDVPVEHATSAPAGDCAVQVVSGGPDCPEGSPVQSMYQFMASSSAETIVIATPFLVPDEEFHRILKLMSLSGTQVSMVFPRHGIRWYQYRNTMTAAKSLLECGVKVYFTEEDVRSTMAVSDGHLCATSPLPLSMVMMDSDFSINLVVESEDLSGSIVESIGDMMGSSNEYTLECYESRTIWDRVVFFTARMFMFMN
;
A
#
# COMPACT_ATOMS: atom_id res chain seq x y z
N MET A 1 33.01 -41.97 -18.14
CA MET A 1 32.06 -40.92 -18.59
C MET A 1 30.64 -41.22 -18.24
N VAL A 2 30.10 -42.43 -18.50
CA VAL A 2 28.72 -42.86 -18.19
C VAL A 2 28.47 -42.85 -16.67
N TYR A 3 29.39 -43.37 -15.84
CA TYR A 3 29.26 -43.39 -14.38
C TYR A 3 29.23 -41.96 -13.75
N ALA A 4 30.05 -41.04 -14.29
CA ALA A 4 30.04 -39.65 -13.80
C ALA A 4 28.74 -38.89 -14.13
N ILE A 5 28.03 -39.28 -15.18
CA ILE A 5 26.71 -38.71 -15.52
C ILE A 5 25.64 -39.26 -14.57
N GLN A 6 25.72 -40.55 -14.19
CA GLN A 6 24.80 -41.16 -13.22
C GLN A 6 24.97 -40.59 -11.82
N ASP A 7 26.20 -40.31 -11.39
CA ASP A 7 26.50 -39.75 -10.05
C ASP A 7 25.98 -38.31 -9.89
N ILE A 8 25.84 -37.56 -10.99
CA ILE A 8 25.29 -36.19 -10.98
C ILE A 8 23.77 -36.18 -11.18
N ALA A 9 23.24 -37.12 -11.96
CA ALA A 9 21.81 -37.16 -12.28
C ALA A 9 20.94 -37.45 -11.04
N LEU A 10 21.37 -38.31 -10.13
CA LEU A 10 20.61 -38.69 -8.95
C LEU A 10 20.41 -37.52 -7.96
N PRO A 11 21.45 -36.75 -7.58
CA PRO A 11 21.25 -35.54 -6.75
C PRO A 11 20.35 -34.50 -7.40
N VAL A 12 20.44 -34.33 -8.73
CA VAL A 12 19.59 -33.38 -9.48
C VAL A 12 18.13 -33.79 -9.40
N ILE A 13 17.83 -35.07 -9.65
CA ILE A 13 16.47 -35.60 -9.58
C ILE A 13 15.89 -35.46 -8.16
N ILE A 14 16.70 -35.73 -7.14
CA ILE A 14 16.28 -35.56 -5.73
C ILE A 14 15.96 -34.09 -5.43
N LEU A 15 16.77 -33.17 -5.92
CA LEU A 15 16.59 -31.74 -5.73
C LEU A 15 15.30 -31.24 -6.39
N ASP A 16 15.03 -31.70 -7.62
CA ASP A 16 13.81 -31.36 -8.34
C ASP A 16 12.57 -31.98 -7.70
N LEU A 17 12.65 -33.20 -7.20
CA LEU A 17 11.57 -33.83 -6.44
C LEU A 17 11.25 -33.08 -5.14
N ILE A 18 12.28 -32.59 -4.44
CA ILE A 18 12.10 -31.73 -3.26
C ILE A 18 11.40 -30.43 -3.67
N GLY A 19 11.83 -29.79 -4.75
CA GLY A 19 11.19 -28.60 -5.28
C GLY A 19 9.73 -28.81 -5.64
N ILE A 20 9.43 -29.88 -6.36
CA ILE A 20 8.05 -30.28 -6.73
C ILE A 20 7.22 -30.54 -5.47
N PHE A 21 7.78 -31.24 -4.48
CA PHE A 21 7.11 -31.50 -3.21
C PHE A 21 6.80 -30.20 -2.44
N LEU A 22 7.75 -29.28 -2.37
CA LEU A 22 7.54 -27.97 -1.72
C LEU A 22 6.42 -27.19 -2.42
N ILE A 23 6.42 -27.14 -3.73
CA ILE A 23 5.38 -26.46 -4.51
C ILE A 23 4.02 -27.14 -4.29
N LEU A 24 3.94 -28.47 -4.39
CA LEU A 24 2.69 -29.23 -4.27
C LEU A 24 2.03 -29.10 -2.89
N PHE A 25 2.81 -29.09 -1.82
CA PHE A 25 2.27 -29.16 -0.46
C PHE A 25 2.22 -27.83 0.28
N LYS A 26 2.96 -26.82 -0.17
CA LYS A 26 3.08 -25.56 0.56
C LYS A 26 2.61 -24.30 -0.18
N GLU A 27 2.51 -24.32 -1.53
CA GLU A 27 2.08 -23.16 -2.32
C GLU A 27 0.70 -23.39 -2.97
N ARG A 28 -0.28 -23.81 -2.17
CA ARG A 28 -1.62 -24.18 -2.64
C ARG A 28 -2.52 -23.02 -3.10
N TYR A 29 -2.09 -21.76 -2.90
CA TYR A 29 -3.01 -20.63 -3.00
C TYR A 29 -3.12 -19.97 -4.39
N ASP A 30 -2.14 -20.16 -5.29
CA ASP A 30 -2.21 -19.63 -6.66
C ASP A 30 -1.95 -20.74 -7.70
N PRO A 31 -3.01 -21.30 -8.33
CA PRO A 31 -2.87 -22.34 -9.34
C PRO A 31 -2.00 -21.94 -10.54
N ARG A 32 -1.95 -20.63 -10.88
CA ARG A 32 -1.19 -20.14 -12.03
C ARG A 32 0.30 -20.13 -11.74
N SER A 33 0.70 -19.60 -10.59
CA SER A 33 2.09 -19.66 -10.12
C SER A 33 2.58 -21.09 -9.93
N PHE A 34 1.72 -21.96 -9.40
CA PHE A 34 1.98 -23.37 -9.23
C PHE A 34 2.36 -24.05 -10.56
N ILE A 35 1.52 -23.91 -11.58
CA ILE A 35 1.76 -24.49 -12.91
C ILE A 35 3.05 -23.93 -13.52
N LEU A 36 3.26 -22.62 -13.42
CA LEU A 36 4.46 -21.96 -13.95
C LEU A 36 5.75 -22.52 -13.34
N TRP A 37 5.81 -22.61 -12.00
CA TRP A 37 6.98 -23.15 -11.31
C TRP A 37 7.19 -24.64 -11.57
N LEU A 38 6.11 -25.41 -11.66
CA LEU A 38 6.19 -26.82 -12.03
C LEU A 38 6.79 -27.00 -13.43
N MET A 39 6.37 -26.19 -14.40
CA MET A 39 6.94 -26.20 -15.76
C MET A 39 8.42 -25.80 -15.74
N ILE A 40 8.79 -24.76 -14.99
CA ILE A 40 10.19 -24.33 -14.89
C ILE A 40 11.08 -25.43 -14.31
N LEU A 41 10.64 -26.12 -13.25
CA LEU A 41 11.38 -27.24 -12.65
C LEU A 41 11.55 -28.41 -13.61
N ILE A 42 10.50 -28.77 -14.35
CA ILE A 42 10.56 -29.89 -15.31
C ILE A 42 11.49 -29.58 -16.48
N PHE A 43 11.45 -28.37 -17.04
CA PHE A 43 12.23 -28.01 -18.23
C PHE A 43 13.65 -27.53 -17.93
N LEU A 44 13.91 -26.99 -16.75
CA LEU A 44 15.21 -26.43 -16.34
C LEU A 44 15.62 -26.98 -14.95
N PRO A 45 15.92 -28.29 -14.85
CA PRO A 45 16.36 -28.89 -13.60
C PRO A 45 17.61 -28.17 -13.06
N VAL A 46 17.77 -28.10 -11.75
CA VAL A 46 18.78 -27.35 -11.00
C VAL A 46 18.62 -25.85 -11.12
N PHE A 47 18.62 -25.27 -12.33
CA PHE A 47 18.41 -23.84 -12.53
C PHE A 47 17.00 -23.41 -12.13
N GLY A 48 15.99 -24.22 -12.44
CA GLY A 48 14.61 -24.03 -12.01
C GLY A 48 14.47 -24.08 -10.50
N PHE A 49 15.14 -25.03 -9.84
CA PHE A 49 15.13 -25.12 -8.38
C PHE A 49 15.83 -23.92 -7.71
N LEU A 50 16.96 -23.47 -8.21
CA LEU A 50 17.62 -22.27 -7.71
C LEU A 50 16.78 -21.02 -7.95
N ALA A 51 16.18 -20.91 -9.13
CA ALA A 51 15.25 -19.83 -9.45
C ALA A 51 14.02 -19.86 -8.53
N TYR A 52 13.47 -21.05 -8.26
CA TYR A 52 12.36 -21.22 -7.32
C TYR A 52 12.75 -20.77 -5.90
N LEU A 53 13.91 -21.17 -5.40
CA LEU A 53 14.39 -20.72 -4.08
C LEU A 53 14.58 -19.20 -4.00
N MET A 54 15.02 -18.57 -5.10
CA MET A 54 15.27 -17.12 -5.14
C MET A 54 13.99 -16.31 -5.36
N TRP A 55 13.05 -16.80 -6.15
CA TRP A 55 11.88 -16.04 -6.61
C TRP A 55 10.53 -16.65 -6.29
N GLY A 56 10.45 -17.95 -6.01
CA GLY A 56 9.21 -18.68 -5.81
C GLY A 56 8.94 -19.07 -4.36
N CYS A 57 9.96 -19.27 -3.54
CA CYS A 57 9.81 -19.82 -2.20
C CYS A 57 9.37 -18.74 -1.19
N THR A 58 8.12 -18.80 -0.75
CA THR A 58 7.53 -17.85 0.21
C THR A 58 7.57 -18.34 1.67
N LEU A 59 8.10 -19.54 1.93
CA LEU A 59 8.02 -20.21 3.23
C LEU A 59 8.68 -19.41 4.37
N PHE A 60 9.89 -18.89 4.13
CA PHE A 60 10.63 -18.13 5.14
C PHE A 60 9.95 -16.82 5.47
N GLU A 61 9.35 -16.19 4.48
CA GLU A 61 8.62 -14.94 4.64
C GLU A 61 7.32 -15.11 5.39
N LYS A 62 6.50 -16.10 5.03
CA LYS A 62 5.27 -16.41 5.75
C LYS A 62 5.53 -16.65 7.23
N HIS A 63 6.59 -17.40 7.57
CA HIS A 63 6.94 -17.65 8.97
C HIS A 63 7.41 -16.37 9.70
N ARG A 64 8.20 -15.54 9.03
CA ARG A 64 8.72 -14.28 9.58
C ARG A 64 7.58 -13.27 9.77
N PHE A 65 6.75 -13.06 8.77
CA PHE A 65 5.64 -12.13 8.82
C PHE A 65 4.52 -12.59 9.75
N ASN A 66 4.28 -13.88 9.88
CA ASN A 66 3.36 -14.39 10.91
C ASN A 66 3.85 -14.07 12.33
N ARG A 67 5.16 -14.13 12.60
CA ARG A 67 5.72 -13.69 13.89
C ARG A 67 5.56 -12.18 14.08
N LYS A 68 5.77 -11.38 13.03
CA LYS A 68 5.51 -9.94 13.09
C LYS A 68 4.06 -9.65 13.42
N TYR A 69 3.12 -10.27 12.72
CA TYR A 69 1.68 -10.13 12.95
C TYR A 69 1.30 -10.43 14.42
N LEU A 70 1.81 -11.52 14.97
CA LEU A 70 1.54 -11.87 16.38
C LEU A 70 2.11 -10.84 17.35
N SER A 71 3.34 -10.37 17.12
CA SER A 71 3.97 -9.32 17.93
C SER A 71 3.23 -7.98 17.82
N ASP A 72 2.80 -7.61 16.63
CA ASP A 72 2.02 -6.40 16.40
C ASP A 72 0.68 -6.45 17.16
N ARG A 73 0.00 -7.60 17.17
CA ARG A 73 -1.25 -7.79 17.92
C ARG A 73 -1.07 -7.74 19.44
N GLU A 74 0.07 -8.17 19.97
CA GLU A 74 0.38 -8.00 21.38
C GLU A 74 0.53 -6.53 21.77
N LEU A 75 1.13 -5.73 20.90
CA LEU A 75 1.37 -4.31 21.17
C LEU A 75 0.13 -3.44 20.93
N LEU A 76 -0.58 -3.69 19.82
CA LEU A 76 -1.75 -2.88 19.42
C LEU A 76 -3.03 -3.27 20.19
N GLY A 77 -3.05 -4.45 20.78
CA GLY A 77 -4.21 -5.01 21.47
C GLY A 77 -5.26 -5.62 20.53
N PRO A 78 -6.32 -6.22 21.09
CA PRO A 78 -7.40 -6.77 20.31
C PRO A 78 -8.24 -5.64 19.71
N VAL A 79 -8.53 -5.75 18.41
CA VAL A 79 -9.52 -4.89 17.75
C VAL A 79 -10.92 -5.42 18.10
N THR A 80 -11.77 -4.56 18.61
CA THR A 80 -13.19 -4.88 18.81
C THR A 80 -13.97 -4.46 17.57
N ALA A 81 -14.85 -5.34 17.10
CA ALA A 81 -15.72 -5.05 15.95
C ALA A 81 -16.75 -3.95 16.21
N GLU A 82 -17.01 -3.64 17.49
CA GLU A 82 -17.90 -2.55 17.90
C GLU A 82 -17.36 -1.21 17.40
N GLY A 83 -18.15 -0.50 16.58
CA GLY A 83 -17.78 0.80 16.01
C GLY A 83 -16.94 0.71 14.73
N SER A 84 -16.71 -0.48 14.15
CA SER A 84 -15.98 -0.61 12.88
C SER A 84 -16.77 -0.01 11.73
N LEU A 85 -16.17 0.93 10.99
CA LEU A 85 -16.75 1.53 9.78
C LEU A 85 -16.82 0.50 8.64
N ILE A 86 -15.82 -0.39 8.58
CA ILE A 86 -15.75 -1.49 7.62
C ILE A 86 -15.45 -2.80 8.35
N PRO A 87 -16.49 -3.56 8.74
CA PRO A 87 -16.35 -4.78 9.57
C PRO A 87 -15.47 -5.87 8.93
N VAL A 88 -15.51 -6.00 7.61
CA VAL A 88 -14.73 -7.02 6.89
C VAL A 88 -13.21 -6.83 6.95
N CYS A 89 -12.74 -5.70 7.48
CA CYS A 89 -11.33 -5.38 7.62
C CYS A 89 -10.78 -5.64 9.03
N GLU A 90 -11.56 -6.27 9.93
CA GLU A 90 -11.17 -6.45 11.34
C GLU A 90 -9.79 -7.08 11.51
N ALA A 91 -9.44 -8.08 10.70
CA ALA A 91 -8.14 -8.76 10.79
C ALA A 91 -6.95 -7.84 10.53
N GLY A 92 -7.14 -6.79 9.70
CA GLY A 92 -6.11 -5.79 9.38
C GLY A 92 -6.37 -4.43 10.02
N THR A 93 -7.45 -4.29 10.80
CA THR A 93 -7.75 -3.03 11.48
C THR A 93 -6.87 -2.90 12.71
N ASP A 94 -5.97 -1.94 12.67
CA ASP A 94 -5.12 -1.65 13.82
C ASP A 94 -5.85 -0.78 14.84
N ILE A 95 -6.75 0.08 14.38
CA ILE A 95 -7.33 1.15 15.19
C ILE A 95 -8.72 1.52 14.69
N ILE A 96 -9.65 1.69 15.63
CA ILE A 96 -10.87 2.46 15.47
C ILE A 96 -10.81 3.58 16.49
N SER A 97 -10.99 4.82 16.09
CA SER A 97 -10.86 5.99 16.94
C SER A 97 -11.96 7.01 16.61
N GLU A 98 -12.62 7.49 17.64
CA GLU A 98 -13.60 8.59 17.57
C GLU A 98 -12.97 9.87 18.13
N GLY A 99 -13.62 11.00 17.88
CA GLY A 99 -13.17 12.28 18.40
C GLY A 99 -11.97 12.88 17.65
N ASN A 100 -11.84 12.57 16.35
CA ASN A 100 -10.74 13.07 15.52
C ASN A 100 -11.21 14.22 14.64
N ALA A 101 -10.26 15.08 14.23
CA ALA A 101 -10.42 15.99 13.11
C ALA A 101 -9.56 15.51 11.95
N ALA A 102 -10.11 15.57 10.74
CA ALA A 102 -9.44 15.13 9.53
C ALA A 102 -9.58 16.17 8.42
N PHE A 103 -8.47 16.57 7.82
CA PHE A 103 -8.38 17.64 6.83
C PHE A 103 -7.65 17.19 5.58
N LEU A 104 -8.18 17.55 4.41
CA LEU A 104 -7.46 17.40 3.15
C LEU A 104 -6.54 18.61 2.95
N VAL A 105 -5.22 18.36 2.87
CA VAL A 105 -4.16 19.40 2.76
C VAL A 105 -3.22 19.13 1.58
N THR A 106 -3.77 18.68 0.45
CA THR A 106 -2.99 18.19 -0.70
C THR A 106 -2.07 19.25 -1.31
N SER A 107 -2.54 20.49 -1.46
CA SER A 107 -1.76 21.59 -2.06
C SER A 107 -0.66 22.13 -1.15
N ASP A 108 -0.91 22.19 0.16
CA ASP A 108 -0.08 22.88 1.14
C ASP A 108 0.45 21.95 2.24
N ILE A 109 0.43 20.62 1.98
CA ILE A 109 0.81 19.61 2.98
C ILE A 109 2.22 19.83 3.53
N GLU A 110 3.16 20.27 2.69
CA GLU A 110 4.53 20.52 3.10
C GLU A 110 4.61 21.73 4.06
N ASP A 111 3.85 22.79 3.80
CA ASP A 111 3.85 24.01 4.64
C ASP A 111 3.17 23.73 5.98
N HIS A 112 2.06 23.01 6.00
CA HIS A 112 1.41 22.55 7.23
C HIS A 112 2.33 21.65 8.07
N ALA A 113 2.95 20.66 7.43
CA ALA A 113 3.87 19.74 8.09
C ALA A 113 5.08 20.48 8.68
N ILE A 114 5.65 21.46 7.97
CA ILE A 114 6.75 22.29 8.46
C ILE A 114 6.32 23.11 9.69
N GLN A 115 5.12 23.66 9.67
CA GLN A 115 4.60 24.42 10.81
C GLN A 115 4.48 23.53 12.05
N ASP A 116 3.91 22.33 11.91
CA ASP A 116 3.73 21.40 13.02
C ASP A 116 5.08 20.80 13.48
N ILE A 117 6.04 20.52 12.59
CA ILE A 117 7.40 20.10 12.95
C ILE A 117 8.11 21.18 13.77
N ARG A 118 7.95 22.46 13.43
CA ARG A 118 8.51 23.58 14.20
C ARG A 118 7.89 23.72 15.58
N GLY A 119 6.59 23.38 15.70
CA GLY A 119 5.86 23.37 16.96
C GLY A 119 6.11 22.15 17.84
N ALA A 120 6.77 21.12 17.31
CA ALA A 120 7.00 19.86 18.03
C ALA A 120 7.88 20.08 19.27
N GLU A 121 7.43 19.52 20.42
CA GLU A 121 8.09 19.65 21.73
C GLU A 121 8.67 18.32 22.23
N ARG A 122 8.08 17.17 21.88
CA ARG A 122 8.42 15.86 22.46
C ARG A 122 8.99 14.89 21.45
N SER A 123 8.26 14.61 20.39
CA SER A 123 8.63 13.53 19.47
C SER A 123 8.09 13.72 18.06
N ILE A 124 8.87 13.27 17.10
CA ILE A 124 8.45 13.13 15.70
C ILE A 124 8.85 11.73 15.24
N ASP A 125 7.85 10.94 14.86
CA ASP A 125 8.01 9.59 14.35
C ASP A 125 7.61 9.57 12.88
N LEU A 126 8.55 9.31 11.98
CA LEU A 126 8.36 9.31 10.54
C LEU A 126 8.59 7.93 9.95
N GLU A 127 7.60 7.41 9.25
CA GLU A 127 7.72 6.22 8.42
C GLU A 127 7.63 6.61 6.94
N CYS A 128 8.69 6.33 6.18
CA CYS A 128 8.74 6.70 4.77
C CYS A 128 9.63 5.74 3.96
N GLY A 129 9.35 5.63 2.66
CA GLY A 129 10.20 4.84 1.77
C GLY A 129 11.59 5.44 1.61
N VAL A 130 11.66 6.75 1.34
CA VAL A 130 12.89 7.52 1.11
C VAL A 130 12.69 8.94 1.62
N LEU A 131 13.60 9.45 2.43
CA LEU A 131 13.66 10.85 2.79
C LEU A 131 14.76 11.56 2.01
N SER A 132 14.37 12.33 1.01
CA SER A 132 15.28 13.17 0.23
C SER A 132 15.69 14.43 1.02
N ARG A 133 16.79 15.06 0.63
CA ARG A 133 17.14 16.39 1.15
C ARG A 133 16.15 17.41 0.62
N GLY A 134 15.53 18.16 1.52
CA GLY A 134 14.52 19.17 1.23
C GLY A 134 14.11 19.93 2.48
N ARG A 135 13.04 20.70 2.39
CA ARG A 135 12.53 21.53 3.50
C ARG A 135 12.16 20.65 4.71
N ILE A 136 11.40 19.57 4.50
CA ILE A 136 11.01 18.63 5.58
C ILE A 136 12.25 18.06 6.29
N SER A 137 13.24 17.55 5.56
CA SER A 137 14.44 16.98 6.19
C SER A 137 15.25 18.01 6.97
N SER A 138 15.27 19.27 6.52
CA SER A 138 15.92 20.37 7.25
C SER A 138 15.20 20.67 8.56
N GLU A 139 13.88 20.79 8.54
CA GLU A 139 13.08 21.07 9.75
C GLU A 139 13.12 19.91 10.75
N LEU A 140 13.17 18.65 10.27
CA LEU A 140 13.38 17.49 11.13
C LEU A 140 14.76 17.50 11.81
N ALA A 141 15.81 17.93 11.10
CA ALA A 141 17.14 18.10 11.68
C ALA A 141 17.15 19.24 12.72
N ASP A 142 16.47 20.34 12.44
CA ASP A 142 16.34 21.45 13.38
C ASP A 142 15.54 21.04 14.63
N ALA A 143 14.48 20.23 14.47
CA ALA A 143 13.74 19.65 15.59
C ALA A 143 14.64 18.75 16.46
N ALA A 144 15.46 17.89 15.85
CA ALA A 144 16.43 17.07 16.56
C ALA A 144 17.47 17.93 17.32
N ASN A 145 17.96 19.01 16.72
CA ASN A 145 18.87 19.98 17.37
C ASN A 145 18.21 20.69 18.58
N ARG A 146 16.89 20.89 18.54
CA ARG A 146 16.13 21.43 19.70
C ARG A 146 15.95 20.42 20.83
N GLY A 147 16.32 19.14 20.61
CA GLY A 147 16.17 18.07 21.60
C GLY A 147 14.87 17.27 21.44
N VAL A 148 14.07 17.49 20.40
CA VAL A 148 12.91 16.68 20.05
C VAL A 148 13.39 15.28 19.65
N ARG A 149 12.73 14.23 20.14
CA ARG A 149 13.03 12.83 19.75
C ARG A 149 12.57 12.58 18.32
N VAL A 150 13.49 12.60 17.35
CA VAL A 150 13.19 12.32 15.95
C VAL A 150 13.62 10.91 15.60
N ARG A 151 12.65 10.07 15.19
CA ARG A 151 12.87 8.68 14.72
C ARG A 151 12.38 8.54 13.28
N ILE A 152 13.18 7.90 12.44
CA ILE A 152 12.84 7.69 11.02
C ILE A 152 12.97 6.21 10.67
N LEU A 153 11.87 5.59 10.28
CA LEU A 153 11.84 4.26 9.71
C LEU A 153 11.84 4.38 8.19
N THR A 154 12.87 3.84 7.54
CA THR A 154 13.03 3.95 6.08
C THR A 154 12.79 2.62 5.39
N GLY A 155 12.34 2.66 4.14
CA GLY A 155 12.25 1.46 3.31
C GLY A 155 13.62 0.82 3.07
N THR A 156 13.62 -0.47 2.81
CA THR A 156 14.83 -1.28 2.56
C THR A 156 15.54 -0.88 1.25
N TYR A 157 14.90 -0.09 0.40
CA TYR A 157 15.45 0.40 -0.87
C TYR A 157 16.40 1.58 -0.65
N GLY A 158 17.66 1.27 -0.49
CA GLY A 158 18.73 2.24 -0.49
C GLY A 158 19.94 1.67 0.23
N PHE A 159 20.93 1.22 -0.49
CA PHE A 159 22.27 1.00 0.06
C PHE A 159 22.81 2.36 0.53
N GLY A 160 22.47 2.73 1.74
CA GLY A 160 22.94 3.94 2.37
C GLY A 160 21.82 4.92 2.73
N ARG A 161 22.03 5.56 3.84
CA ARG A 161 21.19 6.66 4.33
C ARG A 161 21.15 7.74 3.26
N THR A 162 19.96 8.13 2.82
CA THR A 162 19.77 9.26 1.92
C THR A 162 20.35 10.56 2.53
N ALA A 163 20.53 11.57 1.71
CA ALA A 163 21.10 12.83 2.20
C ALA A 163 20.23 13.45 3.31
N GLY A 164 18.89 13.44 3.16
CA GLY A 164 17.97 13.93 4.17
C GLY A 164 18.06 13.17 5.50
N VAL A 165 18.12 11.83 5.43
CA VAL A 165 18.30 10.99 6.63
C VAL A 165 19.63 11.28 7.33
N ARG A 166 20.73 11.45 6.56
CA ARG A 166 22.03 11.78 7.15
C ARG A 166 22.03 13.13 7.89
N ASP A 167 21.35 14.13 7.35
CA ASP A 167 21.24 15.42 7.97
C ASP A 167 20.52 15.32 9.34
N VAL A 168 19.40 14.62 9.40
CA VAL A 168 18.65 14.39 10.65
C VAL A 168 19.46 13.58 11.67
N VAL A 169 20.14 12.51 11.24
CA VAL A 169 20.97 11.70 12.15
C VAL A 169 22.17 12.48 12.67
N SER A 170 22.77 13.36 11.85
CA SER A 170 23.87 14.25 12.29
C SER A 170 23.41 15.26 13.34
N ALA A 171 22.14 15.63 13.34
CA ALA A 171 21.50 16.51 14.30
C ALA A 171 21.02 15.81 15.59
N GLY A 172 21.23 14.49 15.71
CA GLY A 172 20.86 13.71 16.93
C GLY A 172 19.61 12.82 16.75
N GLY A 173 18.94 12.84 15.60
CA GLY A 173 17.86 11.93 15.29
C GLY A 173 18.34 10.48 15.07
N ARG A 174 17.42 9.52 15.13
CA ARG A 174 17.69 8.09 14.84
C ARG A 174 17.00 7.65 13.57
N SER A 175 17.68 6.84 12.76
CA SER A 175 17.06 6.19 11.59
C SER A 175 17.48 4.75 11.48
N ILE A 176 16.50 3.87 11.17
CA ILE A 176 16.70 2.46 10.90
C ILE A 176 15.96 2.05 9.64
N PRO A 177 16.45 1.04 8.89
CA PRO A 177 15.69 0.45 7.79
C PRO A 177 14.65 -0.54 8.34
N PHE A 178 13.48 -0.59 7.71
CA PHE A 178 12.36 -1.44 8.12
C PHE A 178 12.72 -2.95 8.10
N ASP A 179 13.44 -3.40 7.11
CA ASP A 179 13.84 -4.80 7.01
C ASP A 179 15.29 -4.87 6.49
N SER A 180 16.22 -5.10 7.42
CA SER A 180 17.66 -5.16 7.15
C SER A 180 18.17 -6.58 6.91
N THR A 181 17.29 -7.58 6.78
CA THR A 181 17.73 -8.98 6.65
C THR A 181 18.41 -9.24 5.31
N LEU A 182 19.45 -10.07 5.32
CA LEU A 182 20.15 -10.52 4.10
C LEU A 182 19.19 -11.18 3.10
N HIS A 183 18.12 -11.82 3.59
CA HIS A 183 17.11 -12.43 2.75
C HIS A 183 16.33 -11.40 1.92
N ALA A 184 15.97 -10.25 2.49
CA ALA A 184 15.34 -9.16 1.77
C ALA A 184 16.24 -8.59 0.65
N ALA A 185 17.56 -8.69 0.80
CA ALA A 185 18.51 -8.22 -0.22
C ALA A 185 18.58 -9.15 -1.45
N PHE A 186 18.30 -10.44 -1.29
CA PHE A 186 18.43 -11.44 -2.36
C PHE A 186 17.10 -11.86 -2.99
N SER A 187 15.96 -11.61 -2.35
CA SER A 187 14.64 -11.94 -2.89
C SER A 187 14.12 -10.81 -3.77
N VAL A 188 14.00 -11.04 -5.07
CA VAL A 188 13.53 -10.02 -6.03
C VAL A 188 12.02 -9.87 -5.98
N LYS A 189 11.28 -10.96 -5.73
CA LYS A 189 9.82 -10.98 -5.66
C LYS A 189 9.30 -10.56 -4.28
N ASN A 190 10.06 -10.83 -3.27
CA ASN A 190 9.65 -10.77 -1.87
C ASN A 190 10.26 -9.58 -1.14
N ARG A 191 10.53 -8.52 -1.85
CA ARG A 191 10.82 -7.23 -1.23
C ARG A 191 9.49 -6.62 -0.81
N ALA A 192 8.97 -7.06 0.33
CA ALA A 192 7.89 -6.34 0.98
C ALA A 192 8.30 -4.88 1.09
N ARG A 193 7.65 -4.05 0.30
CA ARG A 193 7.99 -2.62 0.25
C ARG A 193 7.33 -1.97 1.44
N LEU A 194 8.08 -1.15 2.14
CA LEU A 194 7.51 -0.23 3.08
C LEU A 194 6.73 0.83 2.29
N GLY A 195 5.47 0.54 2.05
CA GLY A 195 4.52 1.46 1.45
C GLY A 195 3.84 2.36 2.48
N ARG A 196 4.06 2.09 3.79
CA ARG A 196 3.60 2.95 4.87
C ARG A 196 4.33 4.27 4.78
N ARG A 197 3.57 5.36 4.79
CA ARG A 197 4.11 6.71 4.69
C ARG A 197 3.24 7.62 5.54
N PHE A 198 3.68 7.82 6.75
CA PHE A 198 3.00 8.70 7.69
C PHE A 198 3.99 9.31 8.69
N MET A 199 3.59 10.39 9.29
CA MET A 199 4.35 11.08 10.31
C MET A 199 3.45 11.37 11.50
N VAL A 200 3.96 11.14 12.70
CA VAL A 200 3.25 11.44 13.95
C VAL A 200 4.07 12.48 14.71
N ILE A 201 3.44 13.53 15.16
CA ILE A 201 4.04 14.64 15.91
C ILE A 201 3.37 14.73 17.27
N ASP A 202 4.16 14.60 18.33
CA ASP A 202 3.75 14.73 19.73
C ASP A 202 2.52 13.89 20.11
N ASP A 203 2.28 12.78 19.42
CA ASP A 203 1.11 11.90 19.57
C ASP A 203 -0.25 12.59 19.27
N SER A 204 -0.27 13.83 18.83
CA SER A 204 -1.49 14.64 18.70
C SER A 204 -1.85 14.99 17.26
N VAL A 205 -0.86 15.08 16.38
CA VAL A 205 -1.03 15.38 14.96
C VAL A 205 -0.37 14.30 14.14
N SER A 206 -1.00 13.93 13.04
CA SER A 206 -0.40 13.00 12.08
C SER A 206 -0.69 13.38 10.63
N TYR A 207 0.23 13.02 9.76
CA TYR A 207 0.18 13.26 8.33
C TYR A 207 0.27 11.95 7.57
N MET A 208 -0.62 11.78 6.60
CA MET A 208 -0.60 10.65 5.67
C MET A 208 -0.10 11.12 4.29
N ASP A 209 0.61 10.24 3.58
CA ASP A 209 1.10 10.52 2.21
C ASP A 209 -0.04 10.83 1.21
N SER A 210 -1.27 10.42 1.54
CA SER A 210 -2.48 10.74 0.78
C SER A 210 -2.92 12.21 0.86
N GLY A 211 -2.20 13.05 1.59
CA GLY A 211 -2.57 14.46 1.78
C GLY A 211 -3.58 14.69 2.91
N ILE A 212 -3.76 13.73 3.79
CA ILE A 212 -4.64 13.85 4.96
C ILE A 212 -3.82 14.25 6.20
N ARG A 213 -4.24 15.31 6.87
CA ARG A 213 -3.80 15.73 8.19
C ARG A 213 -4.86 15.33 9.21
N LEU A 214 -4.43 14.65 10.27
CA LEU A 214 -5.28 14.17 11.35
C LEU A 214 -4.88 14.80 12.67
N GLU A 215 -5.85 15.13 13.49
CA GLU A 215 -5.66 15.55 14.88
C GLU A 215 -6.52 14.69 15.82
N GLY A 216 -6.01 14.48 17.03
CA GLY A 216 -6.78 13.78 18.07
C GLY A 216 -6.27 12.37 18.36
N PRO A 217 -7.12 11.54 19.00
CA PRO A 217 -6.72 10.22 19.52
C PRO A 217 -6.13 9.25 18.48
N VAL A 218 -6.52 9.36 17.20
CA VAL A 218 -5.95 8.53 16.12
C VAL A 218 -4.45 8.73 15.97
N SER A 219 -3.93 9.95 16.21
CA SER A 219 -2.49 10.24 16.06
C SER A 219 -1.66 9.47 17.09
N SER A 220 -2.10 9.39 18.34
CA SER A 220 -1.42 8.57 19.35
C SER A 220 -1.47 7.08 19.01
N ARG A 221 -2.55 6.63 18.42
CA ARG A 221 -2.70 5.25 17.96
C ARG A 221 -1.79 4.93 16.78
N LEU A 222 -1.64 5.86 15.82
CA LEU A 222 -0.63 5.76 14.75
C LEU A 222 0.80 5.72 15.31
N GLY A 223 1.06 6.41 16.44
CA GLY A 223 2.30 6.28 17.19
C GLY A 223 2.57 4.83 17.63
N TYR A 224 1.56 4.13 18.18
CA TYR A 224 1.69 2.70 18.51
C TYR A 224 1.91 1.83 17.27
N ARG A 225 1.32 2.17 16.12
CA ARG A 225 1.59 1.47 14.86
C ARG A 225 3.04 1.66 14.42
N PHE A 226 3.57 2.88 14.50
CA PHE A 226 4.98 3.15 14.27
C PHE A 226 5.86 2.35 15.22
N GLU A 227 5.48 2.30 16.50
CA GLU A 227 6.24 1.59 17.53
C GLU A 227 6.34 0.08 17.27
N ALA A 228 5.26 -0.53 16.77
CA ALA A 228 5.27 -1.94 16.37
C ALA A 228 6.29 -2.20 15.25
N ASP A 229 6.33 -1.34 14.23
CA ASP A 229 7.28 -1.46 13.12
C ASP A 229 8.72 -1.10 13.54
N TRP A 230 8.87 -0.13 14.43
CA TRP A 230 10.15 0.25 15.02
C TRP A 230 10.74 -0.89 15.83
N THR A 231 9.97 -1.45 16.77
CA THR A 231 10.37 -2.56 17.63
C THR A 231 10.72 -3.80 16.80
N TYR A 232 9.91 -4.13 15.81
CA TYR A 232 10.23 -5.22 14.89
C TYR A 232 11.56 -5.03 14.16
N SER A 233 11.89 -3.80 13.78
CA SER A 233 13.08 -3.49 12.99
C SER A 233 14.34 -3.27 13.84
N SER A 234 14.21 -2.68 15.03
CA SER A 234 15.32 -2.35 15.92
C SER A 234 15.60 -3.40 16.98
N GLY A 235 14.56 -4.11 17.45
CA GLY A 235 14.59 -4.91 18.67
C GLY A 235 14.58 -4.07 19.97
N ASP A 236 14.33 -2.76 19.88
CA ASP A 236 14.20 -1.89 21.06
C ASP A 236 12.93 -2.24 21.86
N VAL A 237 12.90 -1.84 23.12
CA VAL A 237 11.70 -1.94 23.96
C VAL A 237 10.69 -0.88 23.50
N PRO A 238 9.39 -1.23 23.37
CA PRO A 238 8.36 -0.28 22.99
C PRO A 238 8.28 0.93 23.93
N VAL A 239 8.03 2.11 23.36
CA VAL A 239 7.80 3.33 24.12
C VAL A 239 6.30 3.58 24.22
N GLU A 240 5.84 4.02 25.37
CA GLU A 240 4.44 4.42 25.56
C GLU A 240 4.15 5.74 24.84
N HIS A 241 3.00 5.80 24.19
CA HIS A 241 2.47 6.99 23.53
C HIS A 241 1.38 7.64 24.40
N ALA A 242 1.41 8.96 24.49
CA ALA A 242 0.41 9.71 25.23
C ALA A 242 -0.92 9.72 24.48
N THR A 243 -2.02 9.45 25.16
CA THR A 243 -3.35 9.59 24.57
C THR A 243 -3.69 11.05 24.36
N SER A 244 -3.99 11.45 23.12
CA SER A 244 -4.39 12.79 22.77
C SER A 244 -5.86 13.07 23.15
N ALA A 245 -6.15 14.32 23.46
CA ALA A 245 -7.52 14.76 23.65
C ALA A 245 -8.32 14.72 22.34
N PRO A 246 -9.66 14.55 22.41
CA PRO A 246 -10.50 14.71 21.24
C PRO A 246 -10.30 16.08 20.58
N ALA A 247 -10.24 16.11 19.23
CA ALA A 247 -10.03 17.30 18.43
C ALA A 247 -11.18 17.61 17.46
N GLY A 248 -12.12 16.68 17.30
CA GLY A 248 -13.27 16.79 16.40
C GLY A 248 -14.28 15.68 16.66
N ASP A 249 -15.07 15.36 15.66
CA ASP A 249 -16.18 14.40 15.72
C ASP A 249 -16.04 13.23 14.71
N CYS A 250 -14.98 13.21 13.92
CA CYS A 250 -14.79 12.15 12.93
C CYS A 250 -14.46 10.80 13.57
N ALA A 251 -15.11 9.75 13.07
CA ALA A 251 -14.68 8.37 13.29
C ALA A 251 -13.63 7.99 12.25
N VAL A 252 -12.51 7.42 12.71
CA VAL A 252 -11.39 7.00 11.84
C VAL A 252 -11.06 5.55 12.11
N GLN A 253 -11.06 4.74 11.06
CA GLN A 253 -10.56 3.36 11.06
C GLN A 253 -9.24 3.31 10.29
N VAL A 254 -8.20 2.84 10.94
CA VAL A 254 -6.89 2.61 10.33
C VAL A 254 -6.78 1.15 9.92
N VAL A 255 -6.51 0.90 8.66
CA VAL A 255 -6.41 -0.45 8.08
C VAL A 255 -4.98 -0.68 7.60
N SER A 256 -4.26 -1.58 8.26
CA SER A 256 -2.94 -2.04 7.83
C SER A 256 -3.05 -3.10 6.75
N GLY A 257 -2.30 -2.90 5.68
CA GLY A 257 -2.09 -3.89 4.63
C GLY A 257 -0.66 -4.41 4.65
N GLY A 258 -0.47 -5.62 4.14
CA GLY A 258 0.85 -6.20 4.00
C GLY A 258 0.85 -7.73 3.91
N PRO A 259 2.01 -8.32 3.61
CA PRO A 259 2.18 -9.77 3.50
C PRO A 259 2.11 -10.49 4.85
N ASP A 260 1.99 -9.77 5.95
CA ASP A 260 1.80 -10.28 7.31
C ASP A 260 0.32 -10.56 7.64
N CYS A 261 -0.62 -10.17 6.80
CA CYS A 261 -2.03 -10.47 7.01
C CYS A 261 -2.35 -11.92 6.60
N PRO A 262 -2.73 -12.81 7.54
CA PRO A 262 -2.88 -14.25 7.25
C PRO A 262 -4.13 -14.60 6.45
N GLU A 263 -5.16 -13.76 6.49
CA GLU A 263 -6.49 -14.02 5.91
C GLU A 263 -6.74 -13.33 4.56
N GLY A 264 -5.70 -12.76 3.96
CA GLY A 264 -5.77 -12.01 2.70
C GLY A 264 -5.55 -10.52 2.90
N SER A 265 -5.79 -9.72 1.86
CA SER A 265 -5.56 -8.27 1.91
C SER A 265 -6.73 -7.52 2.53
N PRO A 266 -6.58 -6.96 3.75
CA PRO A 266 -7.62 -6.13 4.35
C PRO A 266 -7.92 -4.88 3.52
N VAL A 267 -6.91 -4.35 2.82
CA VAL A 267 -7.04 -3.18 1.94
C VAL A 267 -7.94 -3.47 0.76
N GLN A 268 -7.80 -4.65 0.16
CA GLN A 268 -8.66 -5.10 -0.92
C GLN A 268 -10.11 -5.23 -0.43
N SER A 269 -10.31 -5.89 0.71
CA SER A 269 -11.62 -6.05 1.35
C SER A 269 -12.26 -4.70 1.67
N MET A 270 -11.47 -3.71 2.10
CA MET A 270 -11.90 -2.33 2.34
C MET A 270 -12.54 -1.70 1.09
N TYR A 271 -11.84 -1.73 -0.05
CA TYR A 271 -12.37 -1.15 -1.29
C TYR A 271 -13.53 -1.95 -1.86
N GLN A 272 -13.51 -3.28 -1.75
CA GLN A 272 -14.61 -4.15 -2.16
C GLN A 272 -15.89 -3.84 -1.35
N PHE A 273 -15.76 -3.69 -0.03
CA PHE A 273 -16.87 -3.35 0.85
C PHE A 273 -17.42 -1.95 0.51
N MET A 274 -16.56 -0.94 0.41
CA MET A 274 -16.99 0.42 0.04
C MET A 274 -17.75 0.43 -1.28
N ALA A 275 -17.20 -0.22 -2.31
CA ALA A 275 -17.87 -0.28 -3.60
C ALA A 275 -19.22 -1.01 -3.51
N SER A 276 -19.29 -2.14 -2.80
CA SER A 276 -20.51 -2.94 -2.71
C SER A 276 -21.59 -2.32 -1.81
N SER A 277 -21.22 -1.46 -0.87
CA SER A 277 -22.15 -0.78 0.04
C SER A 277 -22.63 0.58 -0.46
N SER A 278 -21.99 1.14 -1.52
CA SER A 278 -22.40 2.43 -2.08
C SER A 278 -23.80 2.35 -2.72
N ALA A 279 -24.72 3.16 -2.26
CA ALA A 279 -26.10 3.16 -2.77
C ALA A 279 -26.28 4.08 -3.97
N GLU A 280 -25.72 5.29 -3.93
CA GLU A 280 -25.92 6.33 -4.93
C GLU A 280 -24.66 6.58 -5.77
N THR A 281 -23.53 6.83 -5.12
CA THR A 281 -22.32 7.28 -5.80
C THR A 281 -21.05 6.66 -5.23
N ILE A 282 -20.11 6.31 -6.10
CA ILE A 282 -18.73 6.04 -5.69
C ILE A 282 -17.77 6.73 -6.66
N VAL A 283 -16.88 7.55 -6.10
CA VAL A 283 -15.87 8.31 -6.86
C VAL A 283 -14.49 7.85 -6.40
N ILE A 284 -13.64 7.45 -7.33
CA ILE A 284 -12.32 6.91 -7.04
C ILE A 284 -11.26 7.60 -7.89
N ALA A 285 -10.25 8.20 -7.26
CA ALA A 285 -9.01 8.62 -7.93
C ALA A 285 -7.88 7.66 -7.51
N THR A 286 -7.13 7.13 -8.45
CA THR A 286 -6.03 6.18 -8.18
C THR A 286 -4.94 6.29 -9.23
N PRO A 287 -3.64 6.07 -8.86
CA PRO A 287 -2.53 6.14 -9.81
C PRO A 287 -2.70 5.20 -11.00
N PHE A 288 -3.14 3.98 -10.77
CA PHE A 288 -3.47 3.02 -11.83
C PHE A 288 -4.35 1.89 -11.29
N LEU A 289 -4.94 1.14 -12.20
CA LEU A 289 -5.87 0.06 -11.90
C LEU A 289 -5.35 -1.28 -12.44
N VAL A 290 -5.13 -2.22 -11.54
CA VAL A 290 -4.90 -3.65 -11.83
C VAL A 290 -5.79 -4.46 -10.88
N PRO A 291 -7.12 -4.44 -11.12
CA PRO A 291 -8.07 -5.06 -10.22
C PRO A 291 -7.96 -6.58 -10.27
N ASP A 292 -8.37 -7.22 -9.19
CA ASP A 292 -8.74 -8.62 -9.25
C ASP A 292 -10.08 -8.82 -9.99
N GLU A 293 -10.44 -10.06 -10.25
CA GLU A 293 -11.70 -10.38 -10.90
C GLU A 293 -12.91 -10.02 -10.00
N GLU A 294 -12.76 -10.09 -8.68
CA GLU A 294 -13.83 -9.81 -7.72
C GLU A 294 -14.14 -8.33 -7.65
N PHE A 295 -13.15 -7.48 -7.39
CA PHE A 295 -13.33 -6.04 -7.34
C PHE A 295 -13.84 -5.48 -8.66
N HIS A 296 -13.30 -5.98 -9.78
CA HIS A 296 -13.75 -5.61 -11.11
C HIS A 296 -15.23 -5.95 -11.34
N ARG A 297 -15.66 -7.13 -10.88
CA ARG A 297 -17.06 -7.58 -10.95
C ARG A 297 -17.97 -6.73 -10.07
N ILE A 298 -17.52 -6.36 -8.86
CA ILE A 298 -18.27 -5.49 -7.95
C ILE A 298 -18.54 -4.14 -8.61
N LEU A 299 -17.53 -3.45 -9.13
CA LEU A 299 -17.71 -2.15 -9.81
C LEU A 299 -18.70 -2.21 -10.97
N LYS A 300 -18.63 -3.29 -11.77
CA LYS A 300 -19.58 -3.51 -12.87
C LYS A 300 -21.01 -3.72 -12.37
N LEU A 301 -21.21 -4.55 -11.36
CA LEU A 301 -22.52 -4.82 -10.80
C LEU A 301 -23.12 -3.57 -10.18
N MET A 302 -22.34 -2.77 -9.45
CA MET A 302 -22.80 -1.52 -8.86
C MET A 302 -23.25 -0.54 -9.93
N SER A 303 -22.45 -0.35 -10.97
CA SER A 303 -22.84 0.52 -12.10
C SER A 303 -24.11 0.02 -12.81
N LEU A 304 -24.25 -1.28 -13.06
CA LEU A 304 -25.46 -1.88 -13.65
C LEU A 304 -26.68 -1.81 -12.73
N SER A 305 -26.47 -1.74 -11.43
CA SER A 305 -27.55 -1.59 -10.41
C SER A 305 -28.01 -0.14 -10.25
N GLY A 306 -27.36 0.81 -10.91
CA GLY A 306 -27.75 2.23 -10.92
C GLY A 306 -26.84 3.14 -10.08
N THR A 307 -25.88 2.61 -9.33
CA THR A 307 -24.87 3.40 -8.62
C THR A 307 -23.98 4.13 -9.63
N GLN A 308 -23.78 5.43 -9.44
CA GLN A 308 -22.89 6.23 -10.31
C GLN A 308 -21.43 5.97 -9.90
N VAL A 309 -20.73 5.20 -10.72
CA VAL A 309 -19.32 4.87 -10.52
C VAL A 309 -18.45 5.76 -11.41
N SER A 310 -17.53 6.53 -10.80
CA SER A 310 -16.58 7.39 -11.51
C SER A 310 -15.15 7.10 -11.09
N MET A 311 -14.24 7.00 -12.07
CA MET A 311 -12.83 6.71 -11.82
C MET A 311 -11.92 7.70 -12.53
N VAL A 312 -10.90 8.20 -11.83
CA VAL A 312 -9.90 9.14 -12.34
C VAL A 312 -8.51 8.54 -12.26
N PHE A 313 -7.77 8.64 -13.35
CA PHE A 313 -6.40 8.15 -13.49
C PHE A 313 -5.49 9.23 -14.06
N PRO A 314 -4.21 9.31 -13.68
CA PRO A 314 -3.25 10.20 -14.31
C PRO A 314 -2.81 9.68 -15.69
N ARG A 315 -2.50 10.59 -16.60
CA ARG A 315 -1.88 10.26 -17.92
C ARG A 315 -0.39 10.08 -17.81
N HIS A 316 0.23 10.75 -16.86
CA HIS A 316 1.68 10.81 -16.67
C HIS A 316 2.08 10.33 -15.26
N GLY A 317 3.37 10.23 -14.98
CA GLY A 317 3.86 9.82 -13.66
C GLY A 317 3.85 8.32 -13.38
N ILE A 318 3.25 7.51 -14.26
CA ILE A 318 3.18 6.04 -14.14
C ILE A 318 3.93 5.35 -15.27
N ARG A 319 4.28 4.08 -15.07
CA ARG A 319 5.00 3.31 -16.09
C ARG A 319 4.08 2.99 -17.28
N TRP A 320 4.64 2.94 -18.49
CA TRP A 320 3.87 2.73 -19.72
C TRP A 320 2.96 1.49 -19.67
N TYR A 321 3.40 0.39 -19.05
CA TYR A 321 2.61 -0.83 -18.94
C TYR A 321 1.49 -0.71 -17.90
N GLN A 322 1.68 0.05 -16.80
CA GLN A 322 0.64 0.34 -15.82
C GLN A 322 -0.49 1.15 -16.45
N TYR A 323 -0.16 2.20 -17.19
CA TYR A 323 -1.13 2.98 -17.96
C TYR A 323 -1.91 2.09 -18.94
N ARG A 324 -1.22 1.20 -19.69
CA ARG A 324 -1.86 0.32 -20.66
C ARG A 324 -2.75 -0.75 -20.00
N ASN A 325 -2.35 -1.27 -18.85
CA ASN A 325 -3.16 -2.21 -18.08
C ASN A 325 -4.42 -1.54 -17.53
N THR A 326 -4.31 -0.31 -17.01
CA THR A 326 -5.46 0.50 -16.59
C THR A 326 -6.46 0.71 -17.73
N MET A 327 -5.99 1.10 -18.90
CA MET A 327 -6.85 1.25 -20.07
C MET A 327 -7.53 -0.06 -20.50
N THR A 328 -6.87 -1.20 -20.32
CA THR A 328 -7.44 -2.51 -20.64
C THR A 328 -8.52 -2.90 -19.64
N ALA A 329 -8.30 -2.65 -18.34
CA ALA A 329 -9.29 -2.86 -17.29
C ALA A 329 -10.50 -1.92 -17.49
N ALA A 330 -10.26 -0.66 -17.85
CA ALA A 330 -11.30 0.35 -18.08
C ALA A 330 -12.31 -0.05 -19.16
N LYS A 331 -11.90 -0.80 -20.21
CA LYS A 331 -12.81 -1.20 -21.29
C LYS A 331 -14.11 -1.82 -20.79
N SER A 332 -13.99 -2.86 -19.98
CA SER A 332 -15.16 -3.61 -19.52
C SER A 332 -15.96 -2.87 -18.44
N LEU A 333 -15.36 -1.87 -17.80
CA LEU A 333 -16.06 -0.94 -16.91
C LEU A 333 -16.89 0.06 -17.70
N LEU A 334 -16.32 0.63 -18.77
CA LEU A 334 -17.03 1.52 -19.72
C LEU A 334 -18.23 0.82 -20.36
N GLU A 335 -18.10 -0.46 -20.73
CA GLU A 335 -19.22 -1.26 -21.28
C GLU A 335 -20.39 -1.42 -20.28
N CYS A 336 -20.15 -1.22 -19.00
CA CYS A 336 -21.16 -1.28 -17.94
C CYS A 336 -21.63 0.10 -17.45
N GLY A 337 -21.16 1.20 -18.06
CA GLY A 337 -21.58 2.56 -17.72
C GLY A 337 -20.73 3.27 -16.67
N VAL A 338 -19.61 2.69 -16.24
CA VAL A 338 -18.65 3.38 -15.37
C VAL A 338 -18.01 4.53 -16.13
N LYS A 339 -17.96 5.72 -15.51
CA LYS A 339 -17.30 6.89 -16.08
C LYS A 339 -15.81 6.84 -15.78
N VAL A 340 -14.99 7.03 -16.80
CA VAL A 340 -13.52 6.98 -16.68
C VAL A 340 -12.92 8.28 -17.22
N TYR A 341 -12.02 8.87 -16.42
CA TYR A 341 -11.34 10.12 -16.76
C TYR A 341 -9.82 9.91 -16.70
N PHE A 342 -9.08 10.56 -17.59
CA PHE A 342 -7.63 10.63 -17.54
C PHE A 342 -7.19 12.08 -17.41
N THR A 343 -6.64 12.42 -16.23
CA THR A 343 -6.17 13.78 -15.90
C THR A 343 -4.69 13.98 -16.24
N GLU A 344 -4.32 15.23 -16.51
CA GLU A 344 -2.91 15.64 -16.59
C GLU A 344 -2.29 15.90 -15.21
N GLU A 345 -3.12 15.97 -14.18
CA GLU A 345 -2.67 16.15 -12.81
C GLU A 345 -2.05 14.87 -12.24
N ASP A 346 -1.22 15.04 -11.22
CA ASP A 346 -0.48 13.97 -10.59
C ASP A 346 -1.33 13.30 -9.49
N VAL A 347 -1.76 12.07 -9.72
CA VAL A 347 -2.49 11.25 -8.73
C VAL A 347 -1.51 10.26 -8.11
N ARG A 348 -1.09 10.50 -6.87
CA ARG A 348 -0.04 9.72 -6.18
C ARG A 348 -0.57 8.67 -5.24
N SER A 349 -1.77 8.85 -4.71
CA SER A 349 -2.45 7.99 -3.74
C SER A 349 -3.83 7.62 -4.25
N THR A 350 -4.41 6.56 -3.71
CA THR A 350 -5.81 6.23 -3.96
C THR A 350 -6.69 6.97 -2.96
N MET A 351 -7.70 7.66 -3.47
CA MET A 351 -8.78 8.26 -2.69
C MET A 351 -10.11 7.76 -3.24
N ALA A 352 -10.99 7.34 -2.36
CA ALA A 352 -12.33 6.88 -2.72
C ALA A 352 -13.36 7.53 -1.78
N VAL A 353 -14.49 7.94 -2.33
CA VAL A 353 -15.63 8.46 -1.55
C VAL A 353 -16.89 7.71 -1.96
N SER A 354 -17.60 7.18 -0.96
CA SER A 354 -18.88 6.51 -1.10
C SER A 354 -19.99 7.39 -0.52
N ASP A 355 -21.02 7.64 -1.30
CA ASP A 355 -22.27 8.34 -0.92
C ASP A 355 -22.04 9.69 -0.19
N GLY A 356 -20.89 10.34 -0.45
CA GLY A 356 -20.55 11.67 0.08
C GLY A 356 -20.22 11.75 1.56
N HIS A 357 -20.19 10.66 2.31
CA HIS A 357 -19.94 10.67 3.76
C HIS A 357 -18.82 9.74 4.21
N LEU A 358 -18.58 8.63 3.52
CA LEU A 358 -17.52 7.69 3.84
C LEU A 358 -16.37 7.82 2.84
N CYS A 359 -15.18 8.16 3.30
CA CYS A 359 -14.01 8.21 2.44
C CYS A 359 -12.92 7.22 2.88
N ALA A 360 -12.16 6.72 1.91
CA ALA A 360 -10.99 5.91 2.15
C ALA A 360 -9.78 6.46 1.38
N THR A 361 -8.61 6.40 2.01
CA THR A 361 -7.35 6.79 1.38
C THR A 361 -6.28 5.73 1.56
N SER A 362 -5.46 5.54 0.54
CA SER A 362 -4.36 4.57 0.52
C SER A 362 -3.14 5.17 -0.18
N PRO A 363 -1.93 4.97 0.32
CA PRO A 363 -0.70 5.30 -0.41
C PRO A 363 -0.47 4.37 -1.62
N LEU A 364 -1.21 3.27 -1.71
CA LEU A 364 -1.09 2.29 -2.79
C LEU A 364 -2.12 2.55 -3.89
N PRO A 365 -1.79 2.24 -5.15
CA PRO A 365 -2.78 2.19 -6.23
C PRO A 365 -3.74 1.00 -6.05
N LEU A 366 -4.85 1.01 -6.77
CA LEU A 366 -5.76 -0.13 -6.85
C LEU A 366 -5.13 -1.28 -7.65
N SER A 367 -4.11 -1.88 -7.07
CA SER A 367 -3.38 -3.03 -7.60
C SER A 367 -3.36 -4.16 -6.60
N MET A 368 -4.04 -5.25 -6.94
CA MET A 368 -4.10 -6.47 -6.14
C MET A 368 -2.70 -6.92 -5.69
N VAL A 369 -1.73 -6.96 -6.62
CA VAL A 369 -0.37 -7.40 -6.30
C VAL A 369 0.29 -6.52 -5.24
N MET A 370 0.13 -5.20 -5.32
CA MET A 370 0.74 -4.27 -4.36
C MET A 370 0.00 -4.28 -3.02
N MET A 371 -1.32 -4.43 -3.02
CA MET A 371 -2.12 -4.51 -1.79
C MET A 371 -1.80 -5.76 -0.96
N ASP A 372 -1.40 -6.86 -1.60
CA ASP A 372 -0.99 -8.10 -0.93
C ASP A 372 0.48 -8.11 -0.52
N SER A 373 1.35 -7.44 -1.28
CA SER A 373 2.81 -7.53 -1.11
C SER A 373 3.44 -6.37 -0.35
N ASP A 374 2.83 -5.20 -0.37
CA ASP A 374 3.42 -3.99 0.19
C ASP A 374 2.77 -3.63 1.53
N PHE A 375 3.60 -3.36 2.54
CA PHE A 375 3.11 -2.83 3.81
C PHE A 375 2.52 -1.45 3.59
N SER A 376 1.26 -1.27 3.96
CA SER A 376 0.55 0.00 3.81
C SER A 376 -0.24 0.37 5.06
N ILE A 377 -0.50 1.65 5.20
CA ILE A 377 -1.47 2.22 6.15
C ILE A 377 -2.53 2.92 5.34
N ASN A 378 -3.76 2.58 5.59
CA ASN A 378 -4.93 3.08 4.88
C ASN A 378 -5.90 3.65 5.90
N LEU A 379 -6.60 4.71 5.53
CA LEU A 379 -7.61 5.32 6.37
C LEU A 379 -8.99 5.10 5.79
N VAL A 380 -9.94 4.85 6.67
CA VAL A 380 -11.37 5.01 6.40
C VAL A 380 -11.87 6.06 7.38
N VAL A 381 -12.52 7.10 6.88
CA VAL A 381 -13.01 8.20 7.68
C VAL A 381 -14.49 8.43 7.36
N GLU A 382 -15.30 8.48 8.39
CA GLU A 382 -16.69 8.92 8.29
C GLU A 382 -16.74 10.42 8.57
N SER A 383 -16.91 11.21 7.53
CA SER A 383 -16.96 12.67 7.59
C SER A 383 -17.51 13.24 6.28
N GLU A 384 -18.60 14.01 6.36
CA GLU A 384 -19.15 14.71 5.20
C GLU A 384 -18.20 15.81 4.71
N ASP A 385 -17.56 16.56 5.61
CA ASP A 385 -16.66 17.66 5.27
C ASP A 385 -15.41 17.17 4.53
N LEU A 386 -14.76 16.11 5.04
CA LEU A 386 -13.59 15.53 4.39
C LEU A 386 -13.97 14.89 3.05
N SER A 387 -15.08 14.15 3.04
CA SER A 387 -15.58 13.51 1.82
C SER A 387 -15.94 14.55 0.75
N GLY A 388 -16.57 15.66 1.14
CA GLY A 388 -16.87 16.80 0.26
C GLY A 388 -15.60 17.42 -0.32
N SER A 389 -14.59 17.65 0.49
CA SER A 389 -13.30 18.20 0.05
C SER A 389 -12.58 17.26 -0.95
N ILE A 390 -12.64 15.95 -0.71
CA ILE A 390 -12.05 14.94 -1.62
C ILE A 390 -12.85 14.91 -2.93
N VAL A 391 -14.18 14.92 -2.88
CA VAL A 391 -15.04 14.93 -4.09
C VAL A 391 -14.81 16.20 -4.90
N GLU A 392 -14.67 17.37 -4.27
CA GLU A 392 -14.35 18.63 -4.95
C GLU A 392 -12.98 18.52 -5.65
N SER A 393 -11.95 18.07 -4.97
CA SER A 393 -10.61 17.86 -5.54
C SER A 393 -10.63 16.91 -6.74
N ILE A 394 -11.35 15.78 -6.63
CA ILE A 394 -11.50 14.83 -7.74
C ILE A 394 -12.36 15.43 -8.86
N GLY A 395 -13.38 16.22 -8.53
CA GLY A 395 -14.22 16.96 -9.46
C GLY A 395 -13.43 17.95 -10.31
N ASP A 396 -12.48 18.67 -9.72
CA ASP A 396 -11.58 19.57 -10.43
C ASP A 396 -10.68 18.80 -11.42
N MET A 397 -10.15 17.64 -10.99
CA MET A 397 -9.41 16.74 -11.89
C MET A 397 -10.27 16.24 -13.06
N MET A 398 -11.55 15.93 -12.82
CA MET A 398 -12.49 15.54 -13.89
C MET A 398 -12.80 16.72 -14.82
N GLY A 399 -13.02 17.91 -14.25
CA GLY A 399 -13.31 19.13 -15.02
C GLY A 399 -12.18 19.56 -15.95
N SER A 400 -10.93 19.29 -15.56
CA SER A 400 -9.73 19.52 -16.38
C SER A 400 -9.44 18.39 -17.37
N SER A 401 -10.20 17.29 -17.32
CA SER A 401 -9.97 16.06 -18.09
C SER A 401 -11.00 15.84 -19.16
N ASN A 402 -10.65 15.04 -20.17
CA ASN A 402 -11.64 14.50 -21.10
C ASN A 402 -12.11 13.13 -20.63
N GLU A 403 -13.42 12.90 -20.65
CA GLU A 403 -14.00 11.59 -20.42
C GLU A 403 -13.46 10.58 -21.43
N TYR A 404 -13.01 9.45 -20.95
CA TYR A 404 -12.52 8.36 -21.78
C TYR A 404 -13.66 7.42 -22.11
N THR A 405 -14.07 7.42 -23.38
CA THR A 405 -15.24 6.67 -23.87
C THR A 405 -14.84 5.36 -24.54
N LEU A 406 -15.84 4.48 -24.75
CA LEU A 406 -15.64 3.25 -25.52
C LEU A 406 -15.18 3.52 -26.95
N GLU A 407 -15.65 4.60 -27.58
CA GLU A 407 -15.20 5.03 -28.90
C GLU A 407 -13.70 5.37 -28.91
N CYS A 408 -13.21 6.05 -27.87
CA CYS A 408 -11.78 6.31 -27.69
C CYS A 408 -10.99 5.00 -27.55
N TYR A 409 -11.57 4.00 -26.88
CA TYR A 409 -10.95 2.68 -26.78
C TYR A 409 -10.89 1.95 -28.12
N GLU A 410 -11.93 1.98 -28.91
CA GLU A 410 -12.06 1.25 -30.19
C GLU A 410 -11.30 1.90 -31.35
N SER A 411 -11.12 3.21 -31.33
CA SER A 411 -10.38 3.98 -32.36
C SER A 411 -8.88 3.68 -32.42
N ARG A 412 -8.37 2.76 -31.60
CA ARG A 412 -6.94 2.42 -31.51
C ARG A 412 -6.45 1.66 -32.72
N THR A 413 -5.17 1.93 -33.04
CA THR A 413 -4.48 1.26 -34.13
C THR A 413 -4.16 -0.22 -33.80
N ILE A 414 -3.85 -1.02 -34.83
CA ILE A 414 -3.41 -2.41 -34.66
C ILE A 414 -2.13 -2.47 -33.81
N TRP A 415 -1.22 -1.51 -33.97
CA TRP A 415 0.01 -1.42 -33.20
C TRP A 415 -0.26 -1.19 -31.71
N ASP A 416 -1.23 -0.35 -31.36
CA ASP A 416 -1.65 -0.20 -29.98
C ASP A 416 -2.11 -1.53 -29.38
N ARG A 417 -2.86 -2.33 -30.13
CA ARG A 417 -3.33 -3.66 -29.67
C ARG A 417 -2.17 -4.61 -29.35
N VAL A 418 -1.11 -4.59 -30.14
CA VAL A 418 0.12 -5.38 -29.87
C VAL A 418 0.81 -4.88 -28.60
N VAL A 419 0.94 -3.57 -28.43
CA VAL A 419 1.54 -2.97 -27.22
C VAL A 419 0.71 -3.30 -25.97
N PHE A 420 -0.63 -3.32 -26.07
CA PHE A 420 -1.51 -3.73 -24.97
C PHE A 420 -1.35 -5.21 -24.61
N PHE A 421 -1.19 -6.07 -25.61
CA PHE A 421 -0.93 -7.49 -25.37
C PHE A 421 0.41 -7.70 -24.62
N THR A 422 1.46 -6.99 -25.05
CA THR A 422 2.77 -7.05 -24.36
C THR A 422 2.70 -6.46 -22.95
N ALA A 423 1.95 -5.37 -22.72
CA ALA A 423 1.77 -4.79 -21.39
C ALA A 423 1.17 -5.77 -20.38
N ARG A 424 0.27 -6.67 -20.82
CA ARG A 424 -0.29 -7.72 -19.97
C ARG A 424 0.77 -8.69 -19.44
N MET A 425 1.84 -8.94 -20.18
CA MET A 425 2.94 -9.80 -19.73
C MET A 425 3.70 -9.17 -18.54
N PHE A 426 3.67 -7.83 -18.42
CA PHE A 426 4.30 -7.10 -17.31
C PHE A 426 3.34 -6.85 -16.14
N MET A 427 2.10 -7.34 -16.19
CA MET A 427 1.10 -7.15 -15.12
C MET A 427 1.58 -7.72 -13.77
N PHE A 428 2.41 -8.76 -13.80
CA PHE A 428 2.97 -9.40 -12.60
C PHE A 428 4.27 -8.74 -12.10
N MET A 429 4.74 -7.69 -12.75
CA MET A 429 5.95 -6.95 -12.37
C MET A 429 5.64 -5.64 -11.61
N ASN A 430 4.39 -5.43 -11.25
CA ASN A 430 3.93 -4.29 -10.46
C ASN A 430 4.30 -4.43 -9.00
#